data_f10afe1d6898f0463f92cbca71206516
#
_entry.id   f10afe1d6898f0463f92cbca71206516
#
_cell.length_a   1.000
_cell.length_b   1.000
_cell.length_c   1.000
_cell.angle_alpha   90.00
_cell.angle_beta   90.00
_cell.angle_gamma   90.00
#
_symmetry.space_group_name_H-M   'P 1'
#
loop_
_entity.id
_entity.type
_entity.pdbx_description
1 polymer ?
#
loop_
_entity_poly.entity_id
_entity_poly.type
_entity_poly.pdbx_seq_one_letter_code
_entity_poly.pdbx_strand_id
1 'polypeptide(L)'
;MYYSVKILPSAIEDLQSIYDYIAYTLQSVINAENQLKRLQDAILKLDFMPESFRLYEKEPWKSRGLRFFSVNNYIVFYIVDNEKKEVNVLRVLYGRMDFSKIWN
;
A
#
# COMPACT_ATOMS: atom_id res chain seq x y z
N MET A 1 -15.50 -15.12 1.49
CA MET A 1 -16.02 -13.95 0.80
C MET A 1 -14.87 -13.07 0.36
N TYR A 2 -14.93 -12.58 -0.87
CA TYR A 2 -13.85 -11.81 -1.46
C TYR A 2 -14.22 -10.33 -1.61
N TYR A 3 -13.21 -9.49 -1.54
CA TYR A 3 -13.33 -8.05 -1.69
C TYR A 3 -12.72 -7.62 -3.01
N SER A 4 -13.23 -6.55 -3.61
CA SER A 4 -12.58 -5.89 -4.74
C SER A 4 -11.45 -5.03 -4.23
N VAL A 5 -10.25 -5.20 -4.79
CA VAL A 5 -9.09 -4.39 -4.40
C VAL A 5 -8.94 -3.25 -5.40
N LYS A 6 -8.97 -2.02 -4.90
CA LYS A 6 -8.78 -0.80 -5.69
C LYS A 6 -7.52 -0.10 -5.25
N ILE A 7 -6.67 0.23 -6.20
CA ILE A 7 -5.47 1.01 -5.93
C ILE A 7 -5.77 2.44 -6.33
N LEU A 8 -5.84 3.33 -5.33
CA LEU A 8 -6.20 4.73 -5.59
C LEU A 8 -5.08 5.47 -6.33
N PRO A 9 -5.40 6.59 -7.01
CA PRO A 9 -4.41 7.32 -7.82
C PRO A 9 -3.11 7.65 -7.10
N SER A 10 -3.17 8.07 -5.84
CA SER A 10 -1.96 8.37 -5.06
C SER A 10 -1.07 7.15 -4.88
N ALA A 11 -1.68 5.97 -4.66
CA ALA A 11 -0.92 4.73 -4.52
C ALA A 11 -0.33 4.29 -5.86
N ILE A 12 -1.05 4.51 -6.95
CA ILE A 12 -0.53 4.23 -8.31
C ILE A 12 0.71 5.08 -8.57
N GLU A 13 0.65 6.37 -8.22
CA GLU A 13 1.81 7.26 -8.34
C GLU A 13 2.96 6.81 -7.47
N ASP A 14 2.68 6.34 -6.25
CA ASP A 14 3.71 5.81 -5.36
C ASP A 14 4.41 4.61 -5.99
N LEU A 15 3.65 3.68 -6.56
CA LEU A 15 4.21 2.49 -7.21
C LEU A 15 5.09 2.87 -8.40
N GLN A 16 4.66 3.86 -9.18
CA GLN A 16 5.47 4.35 -10.30
C GLN A 16 6.75 4.99 -9.82
N SER A 17 6.68 5.79 -8.75
CA SER A 17 7.86 6.44 -8.16
C SER A 17 8.86 5.43 -7.61
N ILE A 18 8.36 4.36 -6.98
CA ILE A 18 9.21 3.28 -6.46
C ILE A 18 9.92 2.59 -7.62
N TYR A 19 9.19 2.27 -8.68
CA TYR A 19 9.77 1.66 -9.86
C TYR A 19 10.86 2.56 -10.47
N ASP A 20 10.55 3.82 -10.68
CA ASP A 20 11.48 4.77 -11.31
C ASP A 20 12.74 4.95 -10.48
N TYR A 21 12.62 5.03 -9.16
CA TYR A 21 13.76 5.16 -8.29
C TYR A 21 14.72 3.97 -8.42
N ILE A 22 14.18 2.76 -8.39
CA ILE A 22 15.00 1.55 -8.48
C ILE A 22 15.58 1.39 -9.89
N ALA A 23 14.75 1.61 -10.92
CA ALA A 23 15.17 1.42 -12.31
C ALA A 23 16.23 2.43 -12.74
N TYR A 24 16.04 3.71 -12.38
CA TYR A 24 16.87 4.79 -12.93
C TYR A 24 17.90 5.32 -11.94
N THR A 25 17.51 5.54 -10.68
CA THR A 25 18.44 6.04 -9.66
C THR A 25 19.40 4.94 -9.20
N LEU A 26 18.85 3.75 -8.93
CA LEU A 26 19.68 2.60 -8.54
C LEU A 26 20.15 1.78 -9.74
N GLN A 27 19.74 2.17 -10.95
CA GLN A 27 20.17 1.58 -12.22
C GLN A 27 19.94 0.08 -12.32
N SER A 28 18.77 -0.39 -11.88
CA SER A 28 18.41 -1.80 -11.96
C SER A 28 16.96 -2.00 -12.35
N VAL A 29 16.68 -2.14 -13.65
CA VAL A 29 15.35 -2.42 -14.18
C VAL A 29 14.82 -3.76 -13.65
N ILE A 30 15.67 -4.77 -13.57
CA ILE A 30 15.28 -6.10 -13.08
C ILE A 30 14.81 -6.02 -11.62
N ASN A 31 15.53 -5.32 -10.76
CA ASN A 31 15.12 -5.15 -9.37
C ASN A 31 13.85 -4.31 -9.26
N ALA A 32 13.68 -3.31 -10.13
CA ALA A 32 12.47 -2.50 -10.17
C ALA A 32 11.25 -3.35 -10.51
N GLU A 33 11.35 -4.19 -11.53
CA GLU A 33 10.26 -5.09 -11.93
C GLU A 33 9.92 -6.09 -10.82
N ASN A 34 10.94 -6.69 -10.21
CA ASN A 34 10.73 -7.65 -9.13
C ASN A 34 10.08 -7.00 -7.91
N GLN A 35 10.50 -5.80 -7.54
CA GLN A 35 9.91 -5.09 -6.40
C GLN A 35 8.46 -4.72 -6.67
N LEU A 36 8.18 -4.21 -7.87
CA LEU A 36 6.81 -3.87 -8.27
C LEU A 36 5.92 -5.09 -8.22
N LYS A 37 6.41 -6.24 -8.73
CA LYS A 37 5.63 -7.48 -8.72
C LYS A 37 5.32 -7.94 -7.29
N ARG A 38 6.30 -7.87 -6.38
CA ARG A 38 6.07 -8.24 -4.98
C ARG A 38 5.00 -7.37 -4.33
N LEU A 39 5.03 -6.07 -4.60
CA LEU A 39 4.04 -5.13 -4.08
C LEU A 39 2.66 -5.43 -4.65
N GLN A 40 2.57 -5.63 -5.96
CA GLN A 40 1.29 -5.93 -6.63
C GLN A 40 0.70 -7.24 -6.12
N ASP A 41 1.50 -8.29 -6.01
CA ASP A 41 1.03 -9.59 -5.53
C ASP A 41 0.52 -9.51 -4.09
N ALA A 42 1.22 -8.77 -3.23
CA ALA A 42 0.82 -8.58 -1.84
C ALA A 42 -0.48 -7.77 -1.74
N ILE A 43 -0.62 -6.72 -2.55
CA ILE A 43 -1.81 -5.89 -2.59
C ILE A 43 -3.02 -6.71 -3.05
N LEU A 44 -2.87 -7.52 -4.10
CA LEU A 44 -3.97 -8.33 -4.62
C LEU A 44 -4.47 -9.38 -3.62
N LYS A 45 -3.63 -9.83 -2.71
CA LYS A 45 -4.03 -10.77 -1.66
C LYS A 45 -4.95 -10.13 -0.62
N LEU A 46 -5.13 -8.83 -0.63
CA LEU A 46 -6.09 -8.14 0.24
C LEU A 46 -7.54 -8.45 -0.14
N ASP A 47 -7.77 -9.16 -1.24
CA ASP A 47 -9.10 -9.59 -1.66
C ASP A 47 -9.71 -10.60 -0.66
N PHE A 48 -8.90 -11.23 0.15
CA PHE A 48 -9.33 -12.21 1.14
C PHE A 48 -8.85 -11.81 2.52
N MET A 49 -9.77 -11.76 3.49
CA MET A 49 -9.50 -11.40 4.89
C MET A 49 -8.65 -10.11 5.04
N PRO A 50 -9.09 -9.00 4.42
CA PRO A 50 -8.27 -7.79 4.44
C PRO A 50 -8.13 -7.15 5.82
N GLU A 51 -8.94 -7.56 6.80
CA GLU A 51 -8.85 -7.03 8.16
C GLU A 51 -7.90 -7.84 9.05
N SER A 52 -7.12 -8.76 8.48
CA SER A 52 -6.14 -9.54 9.24
C SER A 52 -4.89 -8.75 9.61
N PHE A 53 -4.60 -7.64 8.92
CA PHE A 53 -3.48 -6.77 9.27
C PHE A 53 -3.91 -5.73 10.30
N ARG A 54 -2.95 -5.18 11.02
CA ARG A 54 -3.23 -4.29 12.15
C ARG A 54 -3.60 -2.87 11.72
N LEU A 55 -4.30 -2.19 12.63
CA LEU A 55 -4.67 -0.80 12.46
C LEU A 55 -3.46 0.11 12.70
N TYR A 56 -3.46 1.25 12.00
CA TYR A 56 -2.51 2.33 12.23
C TYR A 56 -2.91 3.05 13.53
N GLU A 57 -1.99 3.19 14.47
CA GLU A 57 -2.33 3.58 15.84
C GLU A 57 -2.53 5.07 16.08
N LYS A 58 -2.34 5.91 15.08
CA LYS A 58 -2.48 7.37 15.23
C LYS A 58 -3.81 7.87 14.71
N GLU A 59 -4.44 8.75 15.49
CA GLU A 59 -5.65 9.44 15.04
C GLU A 59 -5.30 10.57 14.07
N PRO A 60 -6.19 10.94 13.14
CA PRO A 60 -7.56 10.42 12.97
C PRO A 60 -7.64 9.10 12.20
N TRP A 61 -6.54 8.55 11.80
CA TRP A 61 -6.48 7.39 10.90
C TRP A 61 -6.96 6.10 11.56
N LYS A 62 -6.66 5.95 12.85
CA LYS A 62 -7.12 4.78 13.61
C LYS A 62 -8.64 4.68 13.58
N SER A 63 -9.34 5.77 13.87
CA SER A 63 -10.80 5.81 13.86
C SER A 63 -11.40 5.62 12.47
N ARG A 64 -10.65 5.94 11.43
CA ARG A 64 -11.05 5.74 10.03
C ARG A 64 -10.79 4.34 9.54
N GLY A 65 -10.17 3.49 10.35
CA GLY A 65 -9.91 2.11 9.99
C GLY A 65 -8.70 1.88 9.10
N LEU A 66 -7.74 2.82 9.11
CA LEU A 66 -6.52 2.66 8.32
C LEU A 66 -5.71 1.47 8.82
N ARG A 67 -5.39 0.56 7.91
CA ARG A 67 -4.55 -0.62 8.18
C ARG A 67 -3.30 -0.56 7.33
N PHE A 68 -2.31 -1.35 7.73
CA PHE A 68 -1.06 -1.38 6.99
C PHE A 68 -0.33 -2.70 7.14
N PHE A 69 0.55 -2.97 6.18
CA PHE A 69 1.49 -4.10 6.25
C PHE A 69 2.75 -3.75 5.46
N SER A 70 3.82 -4.47 5.75
CA SER A 70 5.12 -4.23 5.10
C SER A 70 5.38 -5.23 4.00
N VAL A 71 5.99 -4.75 2.92
CA VAL A 71 6.54 -5.57 1.84
C VAL A 71 7.96 -5.09 1.61
N ASN A 72 8.96 -5.85 2.04
CA ASN A 72 10.36 -5.43 2.05
C ASN A 72 10.50 -4.12 2.83
N ASN A 73 11.02 -3.07 2.22
CA ASN A 73 11.23 -1.77 2.87
C ASN A 73 10.05 -0.81 2.68
N TYR A 74 8.94 -1.27 2.12
CA TYR A 74 7.78 -0.44 1.82
C TYR A 74 6.60 -0.83 2.67
N ILE A 75 5.72 0.14 2.93
CA ILE A 75 4.51 -0.06 3.72
C ILE A 75 3.31 0.28 2.84
N VAL A 76 2.36 -0.65 2.79
CA VAL A 76 1.09 -0.48 2.08
C VAL A 76 0.03 -0.05 3.08
N PHE A 77 -0.62 1.09 2.82
CA PHE A 77 -1.69 1.63 3.65
C PHE A 77 -3.03 1.49 2.93
N TYR A 78 -4.03 0.98 3.63
CA TYR A 78 -5.34 0.74 3.01
C TYR A 78 -6.46 0.83 4.02
N ILE A 79 -7.69 1.02 3.51
CA ILE A 79 -8.92 1.02 4.30
C ILE A 79 -9.88 0.01 3.68
N VAL A 80 -10.60 -0.73 4.53
CA VAL A 80 -11.60 -1.72 4.11
C VAL A 80 -12.98 -1.10 4.22
N ASP A 81 -13.75 -1.16 3.12
CA ASP A 81 -15.16 -0.76 3.09
C ASP A 81 -16.01 -2.03 3.08
N ASN A 82 -16.55 -2.38 4.24
CA ASN A 82 -17.32 -3.61 4.40
C ASN A 82 -18.68 -3.56 3.74
N GLU A 83 -19.25 -2.38 3.57
CA GLU A 83 -20.54 -2.23 2.91
C GLU A 83 -20.43 -2.52 1.42
N LYS A 84 -19.40 -1.99 0.78
CA LYS A 84 -19.16 -2.18 -0.65
C LYS A 84 -18.33 -3.41 -0.95
N LYS A 85 -17.77 -4.06 0.05
CA LYS A 85 -16.82 -5.14 -0.10
C LYS A 85 -15.64 -4.73 -0.97
N GLU A 86 -15.04 -3.60 -0.62
CA GLU A 86 -13.90 -3.02 -1.31
C GLU A 86 -12.73 -2.80 -0.36
N VAL A 87 -11.53 -2.97 -0.89
CA VAL A 87 -10.30 -2.56 -0.21
C VAL A 87 -9.73 -1.41 -1.02
N ASN A 88 -9.54 -0.26 -0.39
CA ASN A 88 -8.98 0.91 -1.04
C ASN A 88 -7.54 1.11 -0.57
N VAL A 89 -6.58 0.89 -1.46
CA VAL A 89 -5.17 1.11 -1.16
C VAL A 89 -4.87 2.59 -1.38
N LEU A 90 -4.49 3.28 -0.31
CA LEU A 90 -4.32 4.74 -0.30
C LEU A 90 -2.91 5.16 -0.67
N ARG A 91 -1.91 4.53 -0.08
CA ARG A 91 -0.51 4.89 -0.28
C ARG A 91 0.39 3.66 -0.20
N VAL A 92 1.53 3.75 -0.87
CA VAL A 92 2.63 2.79 -0.74
C VAL A 92 3.89 3.61 -0.51
N LEU A 93 4.45 3.57 0.70
CA LEU A 93 5.51 4.47 1.10
C LEU A 93 6.74 3.70 1.61
N TYR A 94 7.91 4.32 1.47
CA TYR A 94 9.11 3.80 2.09
C TYR A 94 8.92 3.77 3.61
N GLY A 95 9.30 2.67 4.25
CA GLY A 95 8.95 2.40 5.66
C GLY A 95 9.49 3.37 6.69
N ARG A 96 10.41 4.27 6.32
CA ARG A 96 10.92 5.30 7.23
C ARG A 96 10.11 6.60 7.18
N MET A 97 9.13 6.69 6.28
CA MET A 97 8.29 7.87 6.17
C MET A 97 7.14 7.80 7.16
N ASP A 98 6.78 8.94 7.75
CA ASP A 98 5.64 9.04 8.65
C ASP A 98 4.41 9.40 7.81
N PHE A 99 3.45 8.46 7.74
CA PHE A 99 2.23 8.64 6.97
C PHE A 99 1.48 9.91 7.37
N SER A 100 1.41 10.19 8.68
CA SER A 100 0.66 11.34 9.18
C SER A 100 1.22 12.67 8.72
N LYS A 101 2.51 12.74 8.39
CA LYS A 101 3.16 13.97 7.87
C LYS A 101 2.92 14.16 6.38
N ILE A 102 2.61 13.08 5.67
CA ILE A 102 2.43 13.11 4.21
C ILE A 102 0.97 13.31 3.85
N TRP A 103 0.09 12.81 4.68
CA TRP A 103 -1.34 12.81 4.41
C TRP A 103 -2.11 13.53 5.53
N ASN A 104 -2.03 14.80 5.56
CA ASN A 104 -2.82 15.57 6.52
C ASN A 104 -4.20 15.91 5.97
#